data_0ae2b51889b24f885ab14ec1aafc243e
#
_entry.id   0ae2b51889b24f885ab14ec1aafc243e
#
_cell.length_a   1.000
_cell.length_b   1.000
_cell.length_c   1.000
_cell.angle_alpha   90.00
_cell.angle_beta   90.00
_cell.angle_gamma   90.00
#
_symmetry.space_group_name_H-M   'P 1'
#
loop_
_entity.id
_entity.type
_entity.pdbx_description
1 polymer ?
#
loop_
_entity_poly.entity_id
_entity_poly.type
_entity_poly.pdbx_seq_one_letter_code
_entity_poly.pdbx_strand_id
1 'polypeptide(L)'
;MHDVHTTTSEQHGRDLPAERSVWNVDITTPAIVLGSRQTEAELDLDACANEHVEIVRRRSGGGMVFLSPGKQVWLDVVIPKDDRLWIDDVGRAAWWLGDVWLAAIESLAAARKIHAHVHRQDLVRGKYGDRVCFSGAGPGEVMMLNNAGNPAKIVGISQRRTRDLARFQCTMYLQWDPVLSQHFGRLLSDPNDGRAELQSNLEHSVMPLSQIASGLSASDVLTAFMAQITLV
;
A
#
# COMPACT_ATOMS: atom_id res chain seq x y z
N MET A 1 9.63 -14.39 -9.52
CA MET A 1 9.56 -13.47 -8.36
C MET A 1 10.97 -13.20 -7.88
N HIS A 2 11.24 -11.99 -7.46
CA HIS A 2 12.53 -11.56 -6.88
C HIS A 2 12.28 -11.16 -5.43
N ASP A 3 13.05 -11.72 -4.50
CA ASP A 3 13.04 -11.32 -3.11
C ASP A 3 14.19 -10.34 -2.87
N VAL A 4 13.89 -9.18 -2.30
CA VAL A 4 14.88 -8.14 -1.98
C VAL A 4 14.75 -7.70 -0.53
N HIS A 5 15.88 -7.71 0.17
CA HIS A 5 16.01 -7.16 1.51
C HIS A 5 16.84 -5.87 1.40
N THR A 6 16.20 -4.72 1.62
CA THR A 6 16.77 -3.42 1.23
C THR A 6 16.15 -2.28 2.03
N THR A 7 16.69 -1.07 1.90
CA THR A 7 16.05 0.13 2.42
C THR A 7 14.93 0.60 1.48
N THR A 8 14.00 1.37 2.02
CA THR A 8 12.91 1.95 1.23
C THR A 8 13.44 2.89 0.14
N SER A 9 14.47 3.67 0.46
CA SER A 9 15.12 4.59 -0.47
C SER A 9 15.76 3.86 -1.65
N GLU A 10 16.52 2.80 -1.38
CA GLU A 10 17.15 1.99 -2.42
C GLU A 10 16.12 1.35 -3.35
N GLN A 11 15.02 0.81 -2.79
CA GLN A 11 13.98 0.21 -3.63
C GLN A 11 13.25 1.24 -4.49
N HIS A 12 12.96 2.43 -3.98
CA HIS A 12 12.35 3.49 -4.79
C HIS A 12 13.30 4.03 -5.86
N GLY A 13 14.60 4.06 -5.58
CA GLY A 13 15.65 4.45 -6.53
C GLY A 13 16.01 3.38 -7.55
N ARG A 14 15.66 2.12 -7.31
CA ARG A 14 16.05 0.98 -8.17
C ARG A 14 15.44 1.09 -9.56
N ASP A 15 16.28 0.97 -10.57
CA ASP A 15 15.85 0.78 -11.95
C ASP A 15 15.46 -0.69 -12.14
N LEU A 16 14.21 -0.91 -12.50
CA LEU A 16 13.67 -2.24 -12.75
C LEU A 16 13.65 -2.52 -14.26
N PRO A 17 13.97 -3.76 -14.67
CA PRO A 17 13.94 -4.12 -16.09
C PRO A 17 12.50 -4.04 -16.64
N ALA A 18 12.38 -3.71 -17.93
CA ALA A 18 11.11 -3.67 -18.64
C ALA A 18 10.68 -5.10 -19.04
N GLU A 19 10.46 -5.93 -18.03
CA GLU A 19 9.99 -7.31 -18.18
C GLU A 19 8.92 -7.59 -17.12
N ARG A 20 8.01 -8.53 -17.40
CA ARG A 20 6.99 -8.94 -16.43
C ARG A 20 7.66 -9.56 -15.22
N SER A 21 7.55 -8.90 -14.08
CA SER A 21 8.19 -9.36 -12.83
C SER A 21 7.44 -8.93 -11.58
N VAL A 22 7.61 -9.70 -10.52
CA VAL A 22 7.13 -9.40 -9.17
C VAL A 22 8.32 -9.34 -8.24
N TRP A 23 8.42 -8.26 -7.48
CA TRP A 23 9.47 -8.01 -6.51
C TRP A 23 8.84 -7.96 -5.12
N ASN A 24 9.17 -8.92 -4.26
CA ASN A 24 8.81 -8.92 -2.86
C ASN A 24 9.86 -8.11 -2.10
N VAL A 25 9.42 -7.04 -1.45
CA VAL A 25 10.30 -6.07 -0.80
C VAL A 25 10.18 -6.20 0.71
N ASP A 26 11.23 -6.69 1.33
CA ASP A 26 11.41 -6.71 2.77
C ASP A 26 12.32 -5.55 3.17
N ILE A 27 11.79 -4.59 3.91
CA ILE A 27 12.51 -3.38 4.30
C ILE A 27 13.30 -3.57 5.59
N THR A 28 14.47 -2.97 5.65
CA THR A 28 15.39 -3.05 6.79
C THR A 28 15.11 -2.05 7.90
N THR A 29 14.50 -0.91 7.55
CA THR A 29 14.24 0.22 8.47
C THR A 29 12.83 0.75 8.29
N PRO A 30 12.21 1.34 9.33
CA PRO A 30 10.94 2.04 9.17
C PRO A 30 11.07 3.21 8.19
N ALA A 31 10.00 3.50 7.45
CA ALA A 31 10.00 4.59 6.49
C ALA A 31 8.66 5.28 6.35
N ILE A 32 8.68 6.58 6.07
CA ILE A 32 7.53 7.32 5.55
C ILE A 32 7.78 7.59 4.07
N VAL A 33 6.88 7.09 3.23
CA VAL A 33 6.91 7.29 1.78
C VAL A 33 5.95 8.42 1.41
N LEU A 34 6.46 9.60 1.17
CA LEU A 34 5.71 10.77 0.72
C LEU A 34 5.24 10.57 -0.73
N GLY A 35 4.01 11.00 -1.03
CA GLY A 35 3.57 11.16 -2.41
C GLY A 35 4.35 12.27 -3.14
N SER A 36 4.35 12.22 -4.47
CA SER A 36 5.17 13.14 -5.30
C SER A 36 4.93 14.64 -5.08
N ARG A 37 3.77 15.00 -4.55
CA ARG A 37 3.39 16.40 -4.28
C ARG A 37 3.46 16.81 -2.81
N GLN A 38 3.71 15.85 -1.91
CA GLN A 38 3.84 16.13 -0.49
C GLN A 38 5.22 16.67 -0.16
N THR A 39 5.33 17.34 0.98
CA THR A 39 6.59 17.92 1.47
C THR A 39 6.90 17.39 2.86
N GLU A 40 8.15 17.50 3.27
CA GLU A 40 8.60 17.13 4.62
C GLU A 40 7.98 18.02 5.72
N ALA A 41 7.40 19.17 5.36
CA ALA A 41 6.66 20.01 6.30
C ALA A 41 5.43 19.31 6.93
N GLU A 42 4.99 18.19 6.33
CA GLU A 42 3.94 17.34 6.89
C GLU A 42 4.45 16.41 8.00
N LEU A 43 5.77 16.39 8.27
CA LEU A 43 6.43 15.49 9.19
C LEU A 43 7.05 16.24 10.38
N ASP A 44 7.12 15.57 11.52
CA ASP A 44 7.97 15.92 12.62
C ASP A 44 9.37 15.33 12.35
N LEU A 45 10.25 16.15 11.78
CA LEU A 45 11.59 15.71 11.33
C LEU A 45 12.47 15.27 12.50
N ASP A 46 12.33 15.90 13.66
CA ASP A 46 13.08 15.53 14.86
C ASP A 46 12.62 14.16 15.38
N ALA A 47 11.31 13.89 15.39
CA ALA A 47 10.78 12.57 15.73
C ALA A 47 11.24 11.52 14.72
N CYS A 48 11.18 11.79 13.43
CA CYS A 48 11.66 10.87 12.40
C CYS A 48 13.14 10.54 12.57
N ALA A 49 13.98 11.55 12.85
CA ALA A 49 15.42 11.35 13.05
C ALA A 49 15.71 10.54 14.33
N ASN A 50 15.05 10.86 15.43
CA ASN A 50 15.22 10.16 16.71
C ASN A 50 14.79 8.69 16.65
N GLU A 51 13.77 8.38 15.85
CA GLU A 51 13.27 7.02 15.69
C GLU A 51 13.87 6.30 14.47
N HIS A 52 14.89 6.89 13.83
CA HIS A 52 15.59 6.34 12.65
C HIS A 52 14.66 5.97 11.50
N VAL A 53 13.63 6.79 11.26
CA VAL A 53 12.66 6.58 10.18
C VAL A 53 13.16 7.24 8.90
N GLU A 54 13.27 6.46 7.82
CA GLU A 54 13.60 7.00 6.50
C GLU A 54 12.46 7.88 5.98
N ILE A 55 12.82 8.99 5.34
CA ILE A 55 11.86 9.83 4.59
C ILE A 55 12.17 9.69 3.11
N VAL A 56 11.24 9.09 2.38
CA VAL A 56 11.39 8.80 0.95
C VAL A 56 10.25 9.44 0.17
N ARG A 57 10.55 10.06 -0.97
CA ARG A 57 9.53 10.60 -1.86
C ARG A 57 9.37 9.70 -3.08
N ARG A 58 8.17 9.12 -3.25
CA ARG A 58 7.87 8.35 -4.45
C ARG A 58 7.54 9.26 -5.64
N ARG A 59 7.66 8.71 -6.85
CA ARG A 59 7.36 9.44 -8.09
C ARG A 59 5.88 9.37 -8.49
N SER A 60 5.07 8.58 -7.79
CA SER A 60 3.61 8.51 -7.93
C SER A 60 2.90 9.46 -6.97
N GLY A 61 1.67 9.86 -7.30
CA GLY A 61 0.84 10.74 -6.45
C GLY A 61 0.20 9.99 -5.27
N GLY A 62 -0.70 10.68 -4.60
CA GLY A 62 -1.44 10.20 -3.41
C GLY A 62 -0.80 10.65 -2.09
N GLY A 63 -1.44 10.31 -0.98
CA GLY A 63 -0.97 10.58 0.38
C GLY A 63 0.21 9.68 0.79
N MET A 64 0.83 9.99 1.92
CA MET A 64 1.96 9.23 2.44
C MET A 64 1.57 7.84 2.92
N VAL A 65 2.57 6.94 2.96
CA VAL A 65 2.45 5.58 3.51
C VAL A 65 3.53 5.39 4.56
N PHE A 66 3.17 4.83 5.70
CA PHE A 66 4.11 4.40 6.72
C PHE A 66 4.44 2.93 6.52
N LEU A 67 5.71 2.60 6.45
CA LEU A 67 6.22 1.24 6.35
C LEU A 67 7.06 0.90 7.58
N SER A 68 6.88 -0.31 8.10
CA SER A 68 7.64 -0.80 9.25
C SER A 68 8.07 -2.25 9.01
N PRO A 69 9.31 -2.66 9.30
CA PRO A 69 9.79 -4.01 9.07
C PRO A 69 8.84 -5.08 9.63
N GLY A 70 8.48 -6.05 8.79
CA GLY A 70 7.60 -7.17 9.16
C GLY A 70 6.12 -6.82 9.39
N LYS A 71 5.67 -5.57 9.15
CA LYS A 71 4.28 -5.15 9.39
C LYS A 71 3.40 -5.13 8.15
N GLN A 72 3.97 -5.21 6.96
CA GLN A 72 3.26 -5.23 5.69
C GLN A 72 3.91 -6.19 4.70
N VAL A 73 3.14 -6.57 3.69
CA VAL A 73 3.66 -7.06 2.42
C VAL A 73 3.77 -5.88 1.48
N TRP A 74 4.94 -5.67 0.88
CA TRP A 74 5.13 -4.74 -0.21
C TRP A 74 5.57 -5.49 -1.46
N LEU A 75 4.76 -5.40 -2.52
CA LEU A 75 5.08 -5.96 -3.82
C LEU A 75 5.21 -4.84 -4.86
N ASP A 76 6.30 -4.88 -5.63
CA ASP A 76 6.39 -4.16 -6.88
C ASP A 76 6.07 -5.12 -8.03
N VAL A 77 5.05 -4.80 -8.81
CA VAL A 77 4.67 -5.54 -10.01
C VAL A 77 5.05 -4.70 -11.22
N VAL A 78 5.89 -5.25 -12.08
CA VAL A 78 6.34 -4.58 -13.30
C VAL A 78 5.75 -5.29 -14.51
N ILE A 79 5.23 -4.49 -15.45
CA ILE A 79 4.83 -4.98 -16.77
C ILE A 79 5.45 -4.08 -17.85
N PRO A 80 6.02 -4.64 -18.93
CA PRO A 80 6.48 -3.87 -20.08
C PRO A 80 5.30 -3.33 -20.89
N LYS A 81 5.58 -2.36 -21.76
CA LYS A 81 4.55 -1.68 -22.56
C LYS A 81 3.85 -2.60 -23.56
N ASP A 82 4.53 -3.62 -24.05
CA ASP A 82 4.01 -4.62 -24.98
C ASP A 82 3.33 -5.81 -24.31
N ASP A 83 3.21 -5.79 -22.99
CA ASP A 83 2.52 -6.82 -22.22
C ASP A 83 0.99 -6.77 -22.46
N ARG A 84 0.35 -7.93 -22.53
CA ARG A 84 -1.12 -8.04 -22.66
C ARG A 84 -1.92 -7.40 -21.54
N LEU A 85 -1.30 -7.21 -20.36
CA LEU A 85 -1.91 -6.54 -19.21
C LEU A 85 -1.72 -5.01 -19.24
N TRP A 86 -0.99 -4.50 -20.25
CA TRP A 86 -0.83 -3.08 -20.41
C TRP A 86 -2.16 -2.42 -20.83
N ILE A 87 -2.59 -1.42 -20.07
CA ILE A 87 -3.78 -0.60 -20.37
C ILE A 87 -3.31 0.85 -20.43
N ASP A 88 -3.56 1.54 -21.56
CA ASP A 88 -3.14 2.93 -21.74
C ASP A 88 -3.88 3.90 -20.81
N ASP A 89 -5.13 3.60 -20.50
CA ASP A 89 -5.91 4.36 -19.53
C ASP A 89 -5.36 4.17 -18.12
N VAL A 90 -4.71 5.19 -17.59
CA VAL A 90 -4.10 5.19 -16.25
C VAL A 90 -5.12 4.91 -15.15
N GLY A 91 -6.36 5.38 -15.30
CA GLY A 91 -7.43 5.16 -14.32
C GLY A 91 -7.89 3.69 -14.25
N ARG A 92 -7.67 2.91 -15.29
CA ARG A 92 -8.07 1.49 -15.36
C ARG A 92 -6.90 0.54 -15.24
N ALA A 93 -5.68 1.05 -15.37
CA ALA A 93 -4.48 0.24 -15.53
C ALA A 93 -4.19 -0.71 -14.36
N ALA A 94 -4.65 -0.38 -13.16
CA ALA A 94 -4.46 -1.22 -11.97
C ALA A 94 -5.65 -2.15 -11.66
N TRP A 95 -6.74 -2.14 -12.46
CA TRP A 95 -7.92 -2.94 -12.14
C TRP A 95 -7.65 -4.45 -12.13
N TRP A 96 -6.93 -4.94 -13.14
CA TRP A 96 -6.55 -6.35 -13.22
C TRP A 96 -5.70 -6.79 -12.02
N LEU A 97 -4.82 -5.90 -11.55
CA LEU A 97 -3.96 -6.18 -10.40
C LEU A 97 -4.77 -6.17 -9.09
N GLY A 98 -5.78 -5.29 -9.00
CA GLY A 98 -6.77 -5.33 -7.94
C GLY A 98 -7.55 -6.64 -7.92
N ASP A 99 -7.94 -7.17 -9.08
CA ASP A 99 -8.62 -8.47 -9.19
C ASP A 99 -7.73 -9.62 -8.73
N VAL A 100 -6.44 -9.60 -9.08
CA VAL A 100 -5.45 -10.58 -8.59
C VAL A 100 -5.34 -10.53 -7.06
N TRP A 101 -5.23 -9.33 -6.48
CA TRP A 101 -5.18 -9.16 -5.04
C TRP A 101 -6.48 -9.60 -4.36
N LEU A 102 -7.64 -9.24 -4.92
CA LEU A 102 -8.94 -9.66 -4.39
C LEU A 102 -9.06 -11.19 -4.35
N ALA A 103 -8.73 -11.87 -5.45
CA ALA A 103 -8.77 -13.33 -5.51
C ALA A 103 -7.78 -13.98 -4.51
N ALA A 104 -6.59 -13.40 -4.34
CA ALA A 104 -5.62 -13.87 -3.34
C ALA A 104 -6.19 -13.74 -1.92
N ILE A 105 -6.77 -12.59 -1.58
CA ILE A 105 -7.37 -12.33 -0.25
C ILE A 105 -8.56 -13.26 0.00
N GLU A 106 -9.43 -13.46 -0.98
CA GLU A 106 -10.56 -14.39 -0.88
C GLU A 106 -10.10 -15.83 -0.64
N SER A 107 -9.01 -16.25 -1.29
CA SER A 107 -8.43 -17.59 -1.06
C SER A 107 -7.87 -17.74 0.37
N LEU A 108 -7.26 -16.70 0.92
CA LEU A 108 -6.76 -16.68 2.30
C LEU A 108 -7.90 -16.65 3.33
N ALA A 109 -9.00 -16.00 3.00
CA ALA A 109 -10.18 -15.89 3.85
C ALA A 109 -11.21 -17.01 3.62
N ALA A 110 -10.82 -18.13 2.99
CA ALA A 110 -11.74 -19.18 2.53
C ALA A 110 -12.70 -19.73 3.61
N ALA A 111 -12.32 -19.65 4.89
CA ALA A 111 -13.19 -20.00 6.02
C ALA A 111 -14.23 -18.93 6.38
N ARG A 112 -14.15 -17.73 5.80
CA ARG A 112 -15.04 -16.59 6.07
C ARG A 112 -15.44 -15.95 4.76
N LYS A 113 -16.74 -15.74 4.55
CA LYS A 113 -17.21 -14.92 3.43
C LYS A 113 -16.86 -13.46 3.73
N ILE A 114 -15.91 -12.89 2.98
CA ILE A 114 -15.58 -11.47 3.02
C ILE A 114 -16.33 -10.73 1.92
N HIS A 115 -16.64 -9.46 2.15
CA HIS A 115 -17.28 -8.57 1.17
C HIS A 115 -16.28 -7.50 0.73
N ALA A 116 -15.16 -7.94 0.17
CA ALA A 116 -14.16 -7.06 -0.44
C ALA A 116 -14.48 -6.81 -1.91
N HIS A 117 -13.98 -5.71 -2.45
CA HIS A 117 -14.16 -5.36 -3.86
C HIS A 117 -13.00 -4.51 -4.37
N VAL A 118 -12.77 -4.51 -5.66
CA VAL A 118 -11.84 -3.61 -6.33
C VAL A 118 -12.53 -2.27 -6.57
N HIS A 119 -11.93 -1.19 -6.09
CA HIS A 119 -12.40 0.17 -6.34
C HIS A 119 -12.16 0.53 -7.82
N ARG A 120 -13.24 0.73 -8.58
CA ARG A 120 -13.17 1.03 -10.04
C ARG A 120 -13.73 2.39 -10.41
N GLN A 121 -13.99 3.22 -9.40
CA GLN A 121 -14.44 4.60 -9.56
C GLN A 121 -13.26 5.57 -9.49
N ASP A 122 -13.55 6.85 -9.66
CA ASP A 122 -12.59 7.92 -9.49
C ASP A 122 -11.99 7.94 -8.08
N LEU A 123 -10.86 8.63 -7.94
CA LEU A 123 -10.18 8.79 -6.66
C LEU A 123 -11.08 9.44 -5.61
N VAL A 124 -11.34 8.70 -4.54
CA VAL A 124 -12.02 9.20 -3.34
C VAL A 124 -10.99 9.55 -2.28
N ARG A 125 -10.86 10.83 -1.94
CA ARG A 125 -9.82 11.31 -1.02
C ARG A 125 -10.20 11.17 0.44
N GLY A 126 -11.49 11.26 0.78
CA GLY A 126 -11.94 11.34 2.17
C GLY A 126 -11.32 12.57 2.88
N LYS A 127 -11.43 12.62 4.19
CA LYS A 127 -10.94 13.77 4.98
C LYS A 127 -9.39 13.88 5.01
N TYR A 128 -8.71 12.74 5.03
CA TYR A 128 -7.25 12.66 5.19
C TYR A 128 -6.52 11.99 4.01
N GLY A 129 -7.23 11.66 2.91
CA GLY A 129 -6.65 10.93 1.79
C GLY A 129 -5.59 11.71 1.01
N ASP A 130 -5.59 13.05 1.07
CA ASP A 130 -4.50 13.86 0.53
C ASP A 130 -3.25 13.77 1.43
N ARG A 131 -3.42 13.51 2.73
CA ARG A 131 -2.33 13.38 3.69
C ARG A 131 -1.84 11.94 3.82
N VAL A 132 -2.76 10.97 3.95
CA VAL A 132 -2.43 9.55 4.16
C VAL A 132 -3.13 8.67 3.14
N CYS A 133 -2.39 7.85 2.43
CA CYS A 133 -2.87 7.01 1.32
C CYS A 133 -4.03 6.09 1.73
N PHE A 134 -3.96 5.48 2.91
CA PHE A 134 -4.98 4.54 3.38
C PHE A 134 -6.29 5.19 3.83
N SER A 135 -6.35 6.52 3.94
CA SER A 135 -7.58 7.26 4.26
C SER A 135 -8.45 7.61 3.03
N GLY A 136 -8.04 7.19 1.84
CA GLY A 136 -8.78 7.36 0.59
C GLY A 136 -8.88 6.07 -0.20
N ALA A 137 -9.52 6.10 -1.38
CA ALA A 137 -9.61 4.98 -2.30
C ALA A 137 -9.26 5.41 -3.72
N GLY A 138 -8.28 4.76 -4.33
CA GLY A 138 -7.85 4.95 -5.71
C GLY A 138 -8.26 3.79 -6.62
N PRO A 139 -8.32 4.02 -7.94
CA PRO A 139 -8.67 2.97 -8.91
C PRO A 139 -7.73 1.77 -8.82
N GLY A 140 -8.32 0.56 -8.74
CA GLY A 140 -7.59 -0.71 -8.61
C GLY A 140 -7.31 -1.15 -7.18
N GLU A 141 -7.46 -0.28 -6.18
CA GLU A 141 -7.25 -0.64 -4.79
C GLU A 141 -8.34 -1.58 -4.25
N VAL A 142 -7.98 -2.45 -3.30
CA VAL A 142 -8.92 -3.40 -2.71
C VAL A 142 -9.47 -2.84 -1.41
N MET A 143 -10.80 -2.75 -1.36
CA MET A 143 -11.56 -2.15 -0.28
C MET A 143 -12.55 -3.15 0.33
N MET A 144 -12.92 -2.94 1.57
CA MET A 144 -14.09 -3.56 2.20
C MET A 144 -14.71 -2.62 3.23
N LEU A 145 -15.86 -2.99 3.77
CA LEU A 145 -16.42 -2.32 4.95
C LEU A 145 -15.81 -2.94 6.21
N ASN A 146 -15.40 -2.10 7.15
CA ASN A 146 -15.01 -2.55 8.49
C ASN A 146 -16.24 -2.93 9.33
N ASN A 147 -16.04 -3.40 10.55
CA ASN A 147 -17.13 -3.84 11.46
C ASN A 147 -18.11 -2.71 11.83
N ALA A 148 -17.71 -1.44 11.67
CA ALA A 148 -18.57 -0.28 11.89
C ALA A 148 -19.30 0.18 10.61
N GLY A 149 -19.12 -0.52 9.48
CA GLY A 149 -19.73 -0.17 8.20
C GLY A 149 -18.99 0.94 7.43
N ASN A 150 -17.81 1.33 7.86
CA ASN A 150 -17.02 2.34 7.17
C ASN A 150 -16.09 1.71 6.12
N PRO A 151 -15.85 2.39 4.97
CA PRO A 151 -14.86 1.92 3.99
C PRO A 151 -13.47 1.83 4.59
N ALA A 152 -12.80 0.69 4.38
CA ALA A 152 -11.43 0.44 4.81
C ALA A 152 -10.62 -0.21 3.68
N LYS A 153 -9.36 0.19 3.55
CA LYS A 153 -8.45 -0.28 2.50
C LYS A 153 -7.69 -1.49 2.96
N ILE A 154 -7.75 -2.57 2.17
CA ILE A 154 -6.96 -3.79 2.37
C ILE A 154 -5.62 -3.64 1.63
N VAL A 155 -5.66 -3.25 0.34
CA VAL A 155 -4.47 -3.09 -0.49
C VAL A 155 -4.44 -1.71 -1.13
N GLY A 156 -3.38 -0.97 -0.86
CA GLY A 156 -3.06 0.26 -1.56
C GLY A 156 -2.22 -0.03 -2.79
N ILE A 157 -2.53 0.59 -3.92
CA ILE A 157 -1.80 0.43 -5.18
C ILE A 157 -1.43 1.80 -5.73
N SER A 158 -0.14 2.08 -5.83
CA SER A 158 0.35 3.25 -6.55
C SER A 158 1.01 2.84 -7.86
N GLN A 159 0.94 3.71 -8.88
CA GLN A 159 1.44 3.42 -10.20
C GLN A 159 2.44 4.48 -10.64
N ARG A 160 3.56 4.03 -11.21
CA ARG A 160 4.50 4.85 -11.98
C ARG A 160 4.62 4.27 -13.39
N ARG A 161 4.53 5.14 -14.40
CA ARG A 161 4.75 4.77 -15.79
C ARG A 161 5.98 5.46 -16.35
N THR A 162 6.69 4.75 -17.19
CA THR A 162 7.70 5.27 -18.10
C THR A 162 7.24 5.01 -19.54
N ARG A 163 8.11 5.27 -20.52
CA ARG A 163 7.85 4.91 -21.92
C ARG A 163 7.74 3.38 -22.09
N ASP A 164 8.50 2.62 -21.31
CA ASP A 164 8.81 1.21 -21.58
C ASP A 164 8.14 0.26 -20.58
N LEU A 165 7.74 0.74 -19.40
CA LEU A 165 7.16 -0.09 -18.35
C LEU A 165 6.16 0.66 -17.47
N ALA A 166 5.27 -0.11 -16.82
CA ALA A 166 4.49 0.29 -15.66
C ALA A 166 4.96 -0.47 -14.42
N ARG A 167 5.26 0.25 -13.33
CA ARG A 167 5.56 -0.27 -12.01
C ARG A 167 4.38 0.03 -11.09
N PHE A 168 3.78 -1.01 -10.55
CA PHE A 168 2.73 -0.94 -9.56
C PHE A 168 3.32 -1.28 -8.19
N GLN A 169 3.21 -0.37 -7.23
CA GLN A 169 3.68 -0.58 -5.86
C GLN A 169 2.46 -0.88 -4.99
N CYS A 170 2.39 -2.10 -4.50
CA CYS A 170 1.26 -2.61 -3.72
C CYS A 170 1.66 -2.76 -2.27
N THR A 171 0.85 -2.27 -1.35
CA THR A 171 1.06 -2.42 0.10
C THR A 171 -0.19 -2.99 0.75
N MET A 172 -0.03 -4.07 1.51
CA MET A 172 -1.04 -4.67 2.38
C MET A 172 -0.46 -4.79 3.78
N TYR A 173 -1.12 -4.20 4.78
CA TYR A 173 -0.69 -4.38 6.16
C TYR A 173 -1.06 -5.78 6.67
N LEU A 174 -0.11 -6.46 7.29
CA LEU A 174 -0.35 -7.70 8.03
C LEU A 174 -1.02 -7.40 9.37
N GLN A 175 -0.58 -6.33 10.01
CA GLN A 175 -1.07 -5.83 11.28
C GLN A 175 -1.16 -4.30 11.22
N TRP A 176 -2.22 -3.75 11.80
CA TRP A 176 -2.37 -2.33 12.06
C TRP A 176 -3.05 -2.19 13.41
N ASP A 177 -2.26 -2.10 14.44
CA ASP A 177 -2.71 -2.00 15.83
C ASP A 177 -2.57 -0.55 16.35
N PRO A 178 -3.15 -0.21 17.51
CA PRO A 178 -3.04 1.13 18.08
C PRO A 178 -1.60 1.58 18.31
N VAL A 179 -0.67 0.66 18.59
CA VAL A 179 0.76 1.00 18.79
C VAL A 179 1.37 1.50 17.49
N LEU A 180 1.13 0.79 16.38
CA LEU A 180 1.61 1.19 15.06
C LEU A 180 0.95 2.49 14.58
N SER A 181 -0.35 2.66 14.82
CA SER A 181 -1.08 3.88 14.50
C SER A 181 -0.56 5.09 15.29
N GLN A 182 -0.32 4.92 16.61
CA GLN A 182 0.26 5.96 17.46
C GLN A 182 1.70 6.29 17.06
N HIS A 183 2.50 5.26 16.73
CA HIS A 183 3.85 5.47 16.21
C HIS A 183 3.83 6.36 14.98
N PHE A 184 3.06 5.99 13.97
CA PHE A 184 2.91 6.82 12.76
C PHE A 184 2.42 8.24 13.09
N GLY A 185 1.41 8.36 13.97
CA GLY A 185 0.88 9.67 14.40
C GLY A 185 1.94 10.59 15.00
N ARG A 186 2.89 10.07 15.77
CA ARG A 186 3.99 10.88 16.35
C ARG A 186 4.96 11.43 15.32
N LEU A 187 5.12 10.76 14.19
CA LEU A 187 6.00 11.16 13.09
C LEU A 187 5.40 12.27 12.22
N LEU A 188 4.14 12.62 12.43
CA LEU A 188 3.46 13.65 11.64
C LEU A 188 3.52 15.01 12.34
N SER A 189 3.80 16.06 11.56
CA SER A 189 3.60 17.44 12.03
C SER A 189 2.12 17.68 12.31
N ASP A 190 1.81 18.35 13.39
CA ASP A 190 0.41 18.67 13.72
C ASP A 190 0.29 20.05 14.33
N PRO A 191 0.24 21.08 13.49
CA PRO A 191 0.13 22.45 13.96
C PRO A 191 -1.23 22.78 14.62
N ASN A 192 -2.25 21.89 14.47
CA ASN A 192 -3.61 22.15 14.91
C ASN A 192 -4.19 21.07 15.84
N ASP A 193 -3.35 20.24 16.46
CA ASP A 193 -3.76 19.16 17.38
C ASP A 193 -4.79 18.16 16.80
N GLY A 194 -4.80 17.98 15.46
CA GLY A 194 -5.66 17.01 14.75
C GLY A 194 -5.14 15.57 14.78
N ARG A 195 -4.03 15.31 15.48
CA ARG A 195 -3.32 14.03 15.51
C ARG A 195 -4.19 12.88 15.98
N ALA A 196 -4.97 13.09 17.05
CA ALA A 196 -5.87 12.07 17.61
C ALA A 196 -6.98 11.68 16.63
N GLU A 197 -7.52 12.65 15.89
CA GLU A 197 -8.55 12.39 14.88
C GLU A 197 -7.99 11.64 13.67
N LEU A 198 -6.78 11.99 13.22
CA LEU A 198 -6.09 11.27 12.16
C LEU A 198 -5.79 9.82 12.57
N GLN A 199 -5.32 9.58 13.78
CA GLN A 199 -5.09 8.23 14.32
C GLN A 199 -6.38 7.42 14.34
N SER A 200 -7.45 8.00 14.87
CA SER A 200 -8.77 7.35 14.85
C SER A 200 -9.24 7.05 13.43
N ASN A 201 -9.03 7.95 12.48
CA ASN A 201 -9.35 7.69 11.08
C ASN A 201 -8.57 6.49 10.54
N LEU A 202 -7.26 6.42 10.81
CA LEU A 202 -6.41 5.33 10.34
C LEU A 202 -6.79 3.97 10.93
N GLU A 203 -7.18 3.93 12.19
CA GLU A 203 -7.68 2.70 12.85
C GLU A 203 -8.93 2.14 12.17
N HIS A 204 -9.71 3.00 11.51
CA HIS A 204 -10.94 2.61 10.83
C HIS A 204 -10.76 2.46 9.30
N SER A 205 -9.81 3.16 8.70
CA SER A 205 -9.60 3.15 7.25
C SER A 205 -8.56 2.13 6.75
N VAL A 206 -7.75 1.58 7.64
CA VAL A 206 -6.84 0.46 7.34
C VAL A 206 -7.51 -0.86 7.69
N MET A 207 -7.55 -1.80 6.75
CA MET A 207 -8.01 -3.17 6.98
C MET A 207 -6.82 -4.14 6.88
N PRO A 208 -6.16 -4.47 7.99
CA PRO A 208 -5.02 -5.38 7.97
C PRO A 208 -5.46 -6.83 7.80
N LEU A 209 -4.55 -7.68 7.32
CA LEU A 209 -4.78 -9.12 7.17
C LEU A 209 -5.26 -9.79 8.47
N SER A 210 -4.70 -9.38 9.61
CA SER A 210 -5.04 -9.95 10.93
C SER A 210 -6.52 -9.81 11.31
N GLN A 211 -7.23 -8.82 10.75
CA GLN A 211 -8.69 -8.64 10.93
C GLN A 211 -9.52 -9.47 9.92
N ILE A 212 -8.93 -9.82 8.78
CA ILE A 212 -9.57 -10.64 7.74
C ILE A 212 -9.39 -12.12 8.06
N ALA A 213 -8.15 -12.54 8.32
CA ALA A 213 -7.78 -13.91 8.63
C ALA A 213 -6.61 -13.92 9.63
N SER A 214 -6.84 -14.49 10.81
CA SER A 214 -5.84 -14.57 11.88
C SER A 214 -4.84 -15.70 11.63
N GLY A 215 -3.59 -15.51 12.10
CA GLY A 215 -2.54 -16.52 12.05
C GLY A 215 -1.83 -16.67 10.71
N LEU A 216 -2.16 -15.85 9.73
CA LEU A 216 -1.48 -15.83 8.43
C LEU A 216 -0.25 -14.92 8.46
N SER A 217 0.75 -15.32 7.70
CA SER A 217 2.05 -14.65 7.54
C SER A 217 2.18 -13.94 6.21
N ALA A 218 3.25 -13.16 6.04
CA ALA A 218 3.62 -12.60 4.73
C ALA A 218 3.81 -13.71 3.67
N SER A 219 4.39 -14.85 4.04
CA SER A 219 4.60 -15.97 3.13
C SER A 219 3.29 -16.55 2.59
N ASP A 220 2.23 -16.61 3.43
CA ASP A 220 0.91 -17.06 2.99
C ASP A 220 0.31 -16.09 1.96
N VAL A 221 0.44 -14.77 2.20
CA VAL A 221 0.00 -13.74 1.25
C VAL A 221 0.75 -13.84 -0.07
N LEU A 222 2.08 -13.99 -0.02
CA LEU A 222 2.91 -14.13 -1.22
C LEU A 222 2.52 -15.37 -2.02
N THR A 223 2.33 -16.51 -1.36
CA THR A 223 1.89 -17.77 -1.99
C THR A 223 0.54 -17.59 -2.68
N ALA A 224 -0.43 -17.02 -1.98
CA ALA A 224 -1.76 -16.77 -2.53
C ALA A 224 -1.72 -15.80 -3.73
N PHE A 225 -0.98 -14.69 -3.59
CA PHE A 225 -0.83 -13.71 -4.68
C PHE A 225 -0.16 -14.32 -5.91
N MET A 226 0.94 -15.08 -5.73
CA MET A 226 1.65 -15.72 -6.84
C MET A 226 0.80 -16.76 -7.55
N ALA A 227 -0.04 -17.49 -6.81
CA ALA A 227 -0.99 -18.42 -7.42
C ALA A 227 -1.99 -17.71 -8.33
N GLN A 228 -2.46 -16.52 -7.98
CA GLN A 228 -3.42 -15.76 -8.79
C GLN A 228 -2.76 -15.01 -9.96
N ILE A 229 -1.60 -14.40 -9.76
CA ILE A 229 -0.94 -13.60 -10.81
C ILE A 229 -0.45 -14.47 -11.97
N THR A 230 -0.20 -15.76 -11.76
CA THR A 230 0.19 -16.70 -12.83
C THR A 230 -0.97 -17.09 -13.74
N LEU A 231 -2.21 -16.82 -13.33
CA LEU A 231 -3.42 -17.11 -14.12
C LEU A 231 -3.77 -16.01 -15.14
N VAL A 232 -3.12 -14.83 -15.02
CA VAL A 232 -3.38 -13.66 -15.88
C VAL A 232 -2.16 -13.33 -16.81
#